data_abd54d685f2bedd53df06a1c2511ad0a
#
_entry.id   abd54d685f2bedd53df06a1c2511ad0a
#
_cell.length_a   1.000
_cell.length_b   1.000
_cell.length_c   1.000
_cell.angle_alpha   90.00
_cell.angle_beta   90.00
_cell.angle_gamma   90.00
#
_symmetry.space_group_name_H-M   'P 1'
#
loop_
_entity.id
_entity.type
_entity.pdbx_description
1 polymer ?
#
loop_
_entity_poly.entity_id
_entity_poly.type
_entity_poly.pdbx_seq_one_letter_code
_entity_poly.pdbx_strand_id
1 'polypeptide(L)'
;MVVIHYTEMLGPEAALERMCDGEAKVSAHYLIAEDGTVTRLVPEEKRAWHAGVAYWRGRKDVNSASIGIELDHPGHLHGYRDFSEAQFEALVPLVARMVKEYDIPRANVVGHSDVAPQRKIDPGELFPWERLAEYGLCLPRPVKLERGDPFDNDASFYLALERFGYDISDGHKAVEAFQRRWR
;
A
#
# COMPACT_ATOMS: atom_id res chain seq x y z
N MET A 1 7.78 4.48 7.04
CA MET A 1 6.91 4.45 5.85
C MET A 1 5.52 3.92 6.22
N VAL A 2 4.50 4.13 5.38
CA VAL A 2 3.16 3.55 5.54
C VAL A 2 2.91 2.62 4.37
N VAL A 3 2.38 1.42 4.65
CA VAL A 3 1.95 0.46 3.63
C VAL A 3 0.45 0.23 3.77
N ILE A 4 -0.29 0.49 2.70
CA ILE A 4 -1.74 0.30 2.62
C ILE A 4 -2.04 -1.06 2.01
N HIS A 5 -2.96 -1.78 2.67
CA HIS A 5 -3.42 -3.10 2.30
C HIS A 5 -4.94 -3.14 2.19
N TYR A 6 -5.46 -4.22 1.65
CA TYR A 6 -6.81 -4.70 1.93
C TYR A 6 -6.77 -6.12 2.50
N THR A 7 -7.76 -6.48 3.30
CA THR A 7 -7.80 -7.77 4.01
C THR A 7 -8.03 -8.97 3.09
N GLU A 8 -8.74 -8.78 1.96
CA GLU A 8 -9.23 -9.85 1.09
C GLU A 8 -10.08 -10.88 1.84
N MET A 9 -10.88 -10.39 2.80
CA MET A 9 -11.74 -11.20 3.67
C MET A 9 -13.17 -10.67 3.65
N LEU A 10 -14.10 -11.49 4.15
CA LEU A 10 -15.52 -11.14 4.24
C LEU A 10 -15.84 -10.63 5.65
N GLY A 11 -15.52 -9.37 5.87
CA GLY A 11 -15.82 -8.62 7.07
C GLY A 11 -14.67 -8.48 8.07
N PRO A 12 -14.75 -7.47 8.93
CA PRO A 12 -13.67 -7.09 9.83
C PRO A 12 -13.42 -8.14 10.94
N GLU A 13 -14.44 -8.90 11.35
CA GLU A 13 -14.30 -9.92 12.39
C GLU A 13 -13.36 -11.02 11.92
N ALA A 14 -13.52 -11.53 10.69
CA ALA A 14 -12.64 -12.55 10.13
C ALA A 14 -11.19 -12.04 9.99
N ALA A 15 -11.03 -10.78 9.61
CA ALA A 15 -9.72 -10.14 9.52
C ALA A 15 -9.07 -9.98 10.90
N LEU A 16 -9.82 -9.57 11.90
CA LEU A 16 -9.35 -9.46 13.29
C LEU A 16 -8.94 -10.82 13.86
N GLU A 17 -9.79 -11.85 13.71
CA GLU A 17 -9.47 -13.20 14.15
C GLU A 17 -8.14 -13.68 13.55
N ARG A 18 -7.96 -13.53 12.24
CA ARG A 18 -6.72 -13.92 11.55
C ARG A 18 -5.50 -13.13 12.00
N MET A 19 -5.62 -11.82 12.17
CA MET A 19 -4.47 -10.96 12.56
C MET A 19 -4.12 -11.08 14.05
N CYS A 20 -5.03 -11.59 14.88
CA CYS A 20 -4.80 -11.89 16.30
C CYS A 20 -4.38 -13.34 16.54
N ASP A 21 -4.47 -14.22 15.54
CA ASP A 21 -3.98 -15.59 15.63
C ASP A 21 -2.47 -15.64 15.44
N GLY A 22 -1.73 -16.01 16.47
CA GLY A 22 -0.27 -16.14 16.44
C GLY A 22 0.25 -17.18 15.44
N GLU A 23 -0.54 -18.19 15.10
CA GLU A 23 -0.17 -19.23 14.12
C GLU A 23 -0.33 -18.75 12.68
N ALA A 24 -1.17 -17.75 12.43
CA ALA A 24 -1.39 -17.17 11.10
C ALA A 24 -0.16 -16.42 10.58
N LYS A 25 0.75 -15.99 11.45
CA LYS A 25 1.99 -15.24 11.13
C LYS A 25 1.73 -14.03 10.23
N VAL A 26 0.60 -13.37 10.46
CA VAL A 26 0.19 -12.12 9.80
C VAL A 26 -0.35 -11.17 10.86
N SER A 27 0.01 -9.91 10.78
CA SER A 27 -0.51 -8.86 11.65
C SER A 27 -0.34 -7.49 11.01
N ALA A 28 -1.15 -6.51 11.40
CA ALA A 28 -1.03 -5.12 10.99
C ALA A 28 -1.07 -4.20 12.21
N HIS A 29 -0.75 -2.93 12.01
CA HIS A 29 -0.84 -1.94 13.09
C HIS A 29 -2.27 -1.45 13.27
N TYR A 30 -3.00 -1.34 12.16
CA TYR A 30 -4.38 -0.87 12.13
C TYR A 30 -5.23 -1.68 11.17
N LEU A 31 -6.49 -1.86 11.53
CA LEU A 31 -7.56 -2.28 10.65
C LEU A 31 -8.61 -1.17 10.61
N ILE A 32 -9.07 -0.80 9.41
CA ILE A 32 -10.19 0.12 9.21
C ILE A 32 -11.33 -0.67 8.59
N ALA A 33 -12.41 -0.83 9.33
CA ALA A 33 -13.62 -1.50 8.86
C ALA A 33 -14.35 -0.67 7.79
N GLU A 34 -15.26 -1.28 7.04
CA GLU A 34 -16.00 -0.62 5.95
C GLU A 34 -16.83 0.58 6.44
N ASP A 35 -17.26 0.57 7.70
CA ASP A 35 -17.98 1.68 8.35
C ASP A 35 -17.07 2.81 8.87
N GLY A 36 -15.75 2.69 8.67
CA GLY A 36 -14.75 3.65 9.14
C GLY A 36 -14.25 3.39 10.57
N THR A 37 -14.71 2.35 11.24
CA THR A 37 -14.21 1.98 12.58
C THR A 37 -12.72 1.62 12.50
N VAL A 38 -11.88 2.32 13.27
CA VAL A 38 -10.43 2.09 13.32
C VAL A 38 -10.09 1.25 14.53
N THR A 39 -9.53 0.06 14.29
CA THR A 39 -9.02 -0.83 15.33
C THR A 39 -7.50 -0.80 15.34
N ARG A 40 -6.89 -0.47 16.49
CA ARG A 40 -5.44 -0.59 16.70
C ARG A 40 -5.11 -2.00 17.17
N LEU A 41 -4.14 -2.64 16.51
CA LEU A 41 -3.72 -4.02 16.78
C LEU A 41 -2.30 -4.06 17.32
N VAL A 42 -1.29 -3.86 16.48
CA VAL A 42 0.10 -3.81 16.90
C VAL A 42 0.50 -2.37 17.22
N PRO A 43 1.17 -2.09 18.34
CA PRO A 43 1.73 -0.75 18.60
C PRO A 43 2.71 -0.34 17.51
N GLU A 44 2.70 0.95 17.10
CA GLU A 44 3.50 1.46 15.97
C GLU A 44 5.02 1.31 16.18
N GLU A 45 5.47 1.31 17.43
CA GLU A 45 6.87 1.07 17.82
C GLU A 45 7.28 -0.41 17.76
N LYS A 46 6.34 -1.30 17.47
CA LYS A 46 6.57 -2.73 17.31
C LYS A 46 6.52 -3.14 15.85
N ARG A 47 7.20 -4.24 15.54
CA ARG A 47 7.15 -4.84 14.20
C ARG A 47 5.86 -5.61 14.01
N ALA A 48 5.07 -5.27 12.99
CA ALA A 48 3.96 -6.09 12.51
C ALA A 48 4.36 -6.90 11.27
N TRP A 49 3.65 -7.99 10.99
CA TRP A 49 3.95 -8.90 9.89
C TRP A 49 2.92 -8.72 8.76
N HIS A 50 2.97 -7.58 8.08
CA HIS A 50 2.01 -7.23 7.02
C HIS A 50 2.60 -7.24 5.60
N ALA A 51 3.91 -7.00 5.46
CA ALA A 51 4.52 -6.87 4.13
C ALA A 51 5.19 -8.16 3.62
N GLY A 52 5.52 -9.12 4.51
CA GLY A 52 6.23 -10.36 4.15
C GLY A 52 7.58 -10.10 3.49
N VAL A 53 7.93 -10.89 2.47
CA VAL A 53 9.10 -10.62 1.61
C VAL A 53 8.76 -9.43 0.72
N ALA A 54 9.44 -8.33 0.92
CA ALA A 54 9.15 -7.05 0.29
C ALA A 54 10.41 -6.21 0.12
N TYR A 55 10.36 -5.24 -0.79
CA TYR A 55 11.46 -4.32 -1.06
C TYR A 55 10.91 -2.94 -1.41
N TRP A 56 11.50 -1.90 -0.87
CA TRP A 56 11.19 -0.53 -1.27
C TRP A 56 12.41 0.39 -1.08
N ARG A 57 12.88 1.01 -2.16
CA ARG A 57 13.95 2.02 -2.12
C ARG A 57 15.17 1.58 -1.32
N GLY A 58 15.66 0.36 -1.58
CA GLY A 58 16.82 -0.23 -0.91
C GLY A 58 16.52 -0.97 0.41
N ARG A 59 15.29 -0.91 0.93
CA ARG A 59 14.89 -1.59 2.16
C ARG A 59 14.27 -2.96 1.86
N LYS A 60 14.82 -4.01 2.46
CA LYS A 60 14.33 -5.40 2.34
C LYS A 60 13.45 -5.83 3.52
N ASP A 61 13.66 -5.30 4.71
CA ASP A 61 12.81 -5.54 5.88
C ASP A 61 11.78 -4.40 6.01
N VAL A 62 10.78 -4.46 5.12
CA VAL A 62 9.69 -3.48 5.09
C VAL A 62 8.84 -3.56 6.36
N ASN A 63 8.63 -4.75 6.93
CA ASN A 63 7.89 -4.93 8.18
C ASN A 63 8.45 -4.11 9.35
N SER A 64 9.79 -4.02 9.47
CA SER A 64 10.43 -3.24 10.54
C SER A 64 10.55 -1.75 10.22
N ALA A 65 10.31 -1.36 8.97
CA ALA A 65 10.47 0.01 8.50
C ALA A 65 9.15 0.73 8.22
N SER A 66 8.01 0.08 8.50
CA SER A 66 6.70 0.62 8.11
C SER A 66 5.62 0.35 9.15
N ILE A 67 4.58 1.16 9.06
CA ILE A 67 3.28 0.97 9.70
C ILE A 67 2.34 0.42 8.61
N GLY A 68 1.76 -0.76 8.85
CA GLY A 68 0.79 -1.40 7.95
C GLY A 68 -0.62 -1.08 8.37
N ILE A 69 -1.44 -0.65 7.40
CA ILE A 69 -2.87 -0.36 7.57
C ILE A 69 -3.65 -1.29 6.65
N GLU A 70 -4.49 -2.11 7.24
CA GLU A 70 -5.44 -2.98 6.53
C GLU A 70 -6.79 -2.27 6.38
N LEU A 71 -7.36 -2.30 5.19
CA LEU A 71 -8.74 -1.88 4.93
C LEU A 71 -9.61 -3.13 4.81
N ASP A 72 -10.68 -3.23 5.60
CA ASP A 72 -11.64 -4.30 5.44
C ASP A 72 -12.29 -4.20 4.06
N HIS A 73 -11.99 -5.16 3.21
CA HIS A 73 -12.42 -5.15 1.83
C HIS A 73 -12.35 -6.58 1.24
N PRO A 74 -13.34 -7.01 0.47
CA PRO A 74 -13.40 -8.37 -0.09
C PRO A 74 -12.26 -8.70 -1.06
N GLY A 75 -11.55 -7.70 -1.55
CA GLY A 75 -10.43 -7.90 -2.47
C GLY A 75 -10.85 -8.54 -3.79
N HIS A 76 -9.85 -8.90 -4.61
CA HIS A 76 -10.10 -9.46 -5.93
C HIS A 76 -10.73 -10.85 -5.90
N LEU A 77 -10.55 -11.62 -4.81
CA LEU A 77 -11.12 -12.97 -4.69
C LEU A 77 -12.63 -12.97 -4.40
N HIS A 78 -13.15 -11.93 -3.73
CA HIS A 78 -14.52 -11.95 -3.20
C HIS A 78 -15.39 -10.80 -3.72
N GLY A 79 -15.00 -10.15 -4.81
CA GLY A 79 -15.77 -9.08 -5.45
C GLY A 79 -15.18 -7.69 -5.19
N TYR A 80 -14.09 -7.42 -5.90
CA TYR A 80 -13.37 -6.15 -5.82
C TYR A 80 -14.28 -4.98 -6.23
N ARG A 81 -14.29 -3.94 -5.43
CA ARG A 81 -15.16 -2.76 -5.57
C ARG A 81 -14.48 -1.51 -5.04
N ASP A 82 -15.14 -0.36 -5.14
CA ASP A 82 -14.68 0.87 -4.52
C ASP A 82 -14.62 0.75 -2.99
N PHE A 83 -13.65 1.42 -2.38
CA PHE A 83 -13.55 1.58 -0.94
C PHE A 83 -14.63 2.53 -0.44
N SER A 84 -15.16 2.28 0.75
CA SER A 84 -16.22 3.12 1.30
C SER A 84 -15.70 4.52 1.63
N GLU A 85 -16.57 5.51 1.57
CA GLU A 85 -16.23 6.89 1.96
C GLU A 85 -15.83 6.95 3.44
N ALA A 86 -16.52 6.22 4.30
CA ALA A 86 -16.21 6.15 5.73
C ALA A 86 -14.80 5.62 6.00
N GLN A 87 -14.34 4.59 5.26
CA GLN A 87 -12.96 4.11 5.36
C GLN A 87 -11.96 5.18 4.95
N PHE A 88 -12.24 5.88 3.86
CA PHE A 88 -11.34 6.93 3.38
C PHE A 88 -11.27 8.11 4.35
N GLU A 89 -12.41 8.55 4.88
CA GLU A 89 -12.47 9.60 5.89
C GLU A 89 -11.73 9.24 7.19
N ALA A 90 -11.73 7.96 7.57
CA ALA A 90 -10.96 7.46 8.73
C ALA A 90 -9.46 7.33 8.41
N LEU A 91 -9.11 6.92 7.19
CA LEU A 91 -7.73 6.72 6.74
C LEU A 91 -6.93 8.03 6.68
N VAL A 92 -7.53 9.09 6.14
CA VAL A 92 -6.85 10.39 5.92
C VAL A 92 -6.22 10.96 7.20
N PRO A 93 -6.95 11.17 8.31
CA PRO A 93 -6.37 11.71 9.55
C PRO A 93 -5.35 10.75 10.17
N LEU A 94 -5.55 9.44 10.04
CA LEU A 94 -4.62 8.42 10.55
C LEU A 94 -3.28 8.52 9.83
N VAL A 95 -3.27 8.53 8.49
CA VAL A 95 -2.04 8.66 7.68
C VAL A 95 -1.40 10.04 7.88
N ALA A 96 -2.20 11.13 7.97
CA ALA A 96 -1.68 12.48 8.18
C ALA A 96 -0.92 12.58 9.51
N ARG A 97 -1.46 11.98 10.58
CA ARG A 97 -0.77 11.90 11.87
C ARG A 97 0.57 11.16 11.74
N MET A 98 0.58 9.98 11.13
CA MET A 98 1.80 9.17 10.96
C MET A 98 2.85 9.89 10.12
N VAL A 99 2.44 10.51 9.01
CA VAL A 99 3.34 11.28 8.14
C VAL A 99 4.01 12.40 8.91
N LYS A 100 3.25 13.12 9.74
CA LYS A 100 3.77 14.21 10.56
C LYS A 100 4.64 13.73 11.72
N GLU A 101 4.20 12.72 12.45
CA GLU A 101 4.86 12.22 13.66
C GLU A 101 6.20 11.56 13.38
N TYR A 102 6.26 10.77 12.28
CA TYR A 102 7.44 10.00 11.90
C TYR A 102 8.22 10.61 10.72
N ASP A 103 7.89 11.84 10.31
CA ASP A 103 8.53 12.55 9.18
C ASP A 103 8.61 11.65 7.92
N ILE A 104 7.47 11.03 7.55
CA ILE A 104 7.42 10.08 6.45
C ILE A 104 7.34 10.82 5.11
N PRO A 105 8.34 10.67 4.21
CA PRO A 105 8.25 11.24 2.88
C PRO A 105 7.04 10.71 2.10
N ARG A 106 6.38 11.56 1.31
CA ARG A 106 5.22 11.19 0.47
C ARG A 106 5.48 9.96 -0.41
N ALA A 107 6.71 9.79 -0.89
CA ALA A 107 7.14 8.64 -1.68
C ALA A 107 7.20 7.32 -0.88
N ASN A 108 7.02 7.37 0.43
CA ASN A 108 7.04 6.22 1.33
C ASN A 108 5.65 5.93 1.93
N VAL A 109 4.59 6.51 1.36
CA VAL A 109 3.20 6.09 1.55
C VAL A 109 2.79 5.32 0.30
N VAL A 110 2.71 4.00 0.40
CA VAL A 110 2.69 3.07 -0.73
C VAL A 110 1.68 1.94 -0.51
N GLY A 111 1.37 1.21 -1.56
CA GLY A 111 0.57 -0.02 -1.49
C GLY A 111 1.45 -1.25 -1.27
N HIS A 112 0.84 -2.35 -0.87
CA HIS A 112 1.55 -3.63 -0.77
C HIS A 112 2.08 -4.10 -2.13
N SER A 113 1.31 -3.88 -3.20
CA SER A 113 1.75 -4.16 -4.57
C SER A 113 2.98 -3.35 -5.00
N ASP A 114 3.20 -2.15 -4.44
CA ASP A 114 4.40 -1.36 -4.73
C ASP A 114 5.66 -2.02 -4.14
N VAL A 115 5.54 -2.56 -2.92
CA VAL A 115 6.68 -3.13 -2.19
C VAL A 115 6.89 -4.62 -2.42
N ALA A 116 5.90 -5.32 -2.99
CA ALA A 116 5.95 -6.75 -3.28
C ALA A 116 5.27 -7.07 -4.64
N PRO A 117 5.71 -6.46 -5.75
CA PRO A 117 5.01 -6.52 -7.04
C PRO A 117 4.87 -7.94 -7.60
N GLN A 118 5.79 -8.86 -7.25
CA GLN A 118 5.80 -10.23 -7.75
C GLN A 118 4.67 -11.10 -7.18
N ARG A 119 4.05 -10.69 -6.04
CA ARG A 119 3.13 -11.56 -5.30
C ARG A 119 1.88 -10.89 -4.75
N LYS A 120 1.81 -9.54 -4.82
CA LYS A 120 0.74 -8.77 -4.20
C LYS A 120 0.11 -7.79 -5.17
N ILE A 121 -1.20 -7.59 -5.00
CA ILE A 121 -1.99 -6.68 -5.82
C ILE A 121 -2.72 -5.62 -4.97
N ASP A 122 -2.83 -5.84 -3.65
CA ASP A 122 -3.47 -4.90 -2.72
C ASP A 122 -2.68 -3.58 -2.59
N PRO A 123 -3.38 -2.46 -2.38
CA PRO A 123 -4.82 -2.28 -2.24
C PRO A 123 -5.58 -2.26 -3.57
N GLY A 124 -4.93 -2.46 -4.72
CA GLY A 124 -5.53 -2.52 -6.03
C GLY A 124 -5.72 -1.16 -6.70
N GLU A 125 -6.28 -1.20 -7.92
CA GLU A 125 -6.42 -0.05 -8.81
C GLU A 125 -7.57 0.91 -8.43
N LEU A 126 -8.57 0.44 -7.65
CA LEU A 126 -9.69 1.28 -7.19
C LEU A 126 -9.37 2.03 -5.88
N PHE A 127 -8.20 1.78 -5.28
CA PHE A 127 -7.82 2.56 -4.11
C PHE A 127 -7.63 4.03 -4.48
N PRO A 128 -8.23 4.98 -3.74
CA PRO A 128 -8.33 6.39 -4.16
C PRO A 128 -7.04 7.18 -3.89
N TRP A 129 -5.94 6.77 -4.55
CA TRP A 129 -4.61 7.39 -4.39
C TRP A 129 -4.61 8.89 -4.71
N GLU A 130 -5.35 9.32 -5.74
CA GLU A 130 -5.40 10.72 -6.15
C GLU A 130 -6.00 11.58 -5.04
N ARG A 131 -7.09 11.10 -4.43
CA ARG A 131 -7.69 11.78 -3.27
C ARG A 131 -6.73 11.87 -2.09
N LEU A 132 -5.98 10.79 -1.79
CA LEU A 132 -4.98 10.81 -0.73
C LEU A 132 -3.84 11.81 -1.04
N ALA A 133 -3.46 11.95 -2.31
CA ALA A 133 -2.46 12.91 -2.77
C ALA A 133 -2.94 14.36 -2.67
N GLU A 134 -4.24 14.65 -2.83
CA GLU A 134 -4.84 15.99 -2.62
C GLU A 134 -4.61 16.49 -1.19
N TYR A 135 -4.62 15.59 -0.20
CA TYR A 135 -4.22 15.89 1.17
C TYR A 135 -2.70 16.02 1.38
N GLY A 136 -1.91 15.82 0.32
CA GLY A 136 -0.45 15.87 0.39
C GLY A 136 0.19 14.68 1.09
N LEU A 137 -0.51 13.58 1.27
CA LEU A 137 -0.08 12.42 2.07
C LEU A 137 0.71 11.38 1.28
N CYS A 138 0.53 11.32 -0.04
CA CYS A 138 1.32 10.47 -0.93
C CYS A 138 1.73 11.27 -2.19
N LEU A 139 2.50 10.64 -3.08
CA LEU A 139 2.83 11.26 -4.37
C LEU A 139 1.58 11.34 -5.25
N PRO A 140 1.34 12.48 -5.92
CA PRO A 140 0.27 12.61 -6.89
C PRO A 140 0.57 11.81 -8.15
N ARG A 141 -0.49 11.45 -8.89
CA ARG A 141 -0.35 10.90 -10.24
C ARG A 141 0.40 11.88 -11.13
N PRO A 142 1.37 11.40 -11.94
CA PRO A 142 2.07 12.28 -12.86
C PRO A 142 1.09 12.89 -13.88
N VAL A 143 1.18 14.18 -14.09
CA VAL A 143 0.46 14.84 -15.16
C VAL A 143 1.00 14.32 -16.49
N LYS A 144 0.11 13.92 -17.43
CA LYS A 144 0.49 13.47 -18.75
C LYS A 144 1.32 14.56 -19.44
N LEU A 145 2.59 14.25 -19.68
CA LEU A 145 3.43 15.12 -20.47
C LEU A 145 3.01 14.95 -21.94
N GLU A 146 2.79 16.05 -22.66
CA GLU A 146 2.50 16.05 -24.12
C GLU A 146 3.70 15.61 -24.97
N ARG A 147 4.82 15.25 -24.35
CA ARG A 147 6.03 14.74 -24.99
C ARG A 147 5.94 13.23 -25.14
N GLY A 148 6.48 12.72 -26.25
CA GLY A 148 6.57 11.28 -26.49
C GLY A 148 7.28 10.51 -25.36
N ASP A 149 7.28 9.20 -25.48
CA ASP A 149 7.92 8.30 -24.51
C ASP A 149 9.37 8.76 -24.26
N PRO A 150 9.75 9.09 -23.00
CA PRO A 150 11.12 9.49 -22.68
C PRO A 150 12.10 8.31 -22.66
N PHE A 151 11.61 7.08 -22.81
CA PHE A 151 12.42 5.88 -22.75
C PHE A 151 12.66 5.30 -24.15
N ASP A 152 13.92 5.11 -24.50
CA ASP A 152 14.31 4.53 -25.79
C ASP A 152 14.02 3.03 -25.90
N ASN A 153 13.86 2.36 -24.75
CA ASN A 153 13.64 0.92 -24.65
C ASN A 153 13.18 0.50 -23.22
N ASP A 154 12.69 -0.73 -23.11
CA ASP A 154 12.20 -1.30 -21.85
C ASP A 154 13.26 -1.29 -20.74
N ALA A 155 14.53 -1.50 -21.05
CA ALA A 155 15.59 -1.52 -20.05
C ALA A 155 15.75 -0.15 -19.37
N SER A 156 15.62 0.95 -20.13
CA SER A 156 15.63 2.31 -19.57
C SER A 156 14.44 2.54 -18.64
N PHE A 157 13.28 2.00 -18.99
CA PHE A 157 12.08 2.08 -18.16
C PHE A 157 12.24 1.26 -16.86
N TYR A 158 12.75 0.02 -16.93
CA TYR A 158 13.02 -0.79 -15.75
C TYR A 158 14.03 -0.12 -14.81
N LEU A 159 15.09 0.49 -15.35
CA LEU A 159 16.05 1.24 -14.54
C LEU A 159 15.38 2.44 -13.85
N ALA A 160 14.45 3.11 -14.51
CA ALA A 160 13.69 4.20 -13.89
C ALA A 160 12.79 3.69 -12.75
N LEU A 161 12.12 2.55 -12.92
CA LEU A 161 11.33 1.90 -11.87
C LEU A 161 12.18 1.52 -10.66
N GLU A 162 13.37 0.94 -10.89
CA GLU A 162 14.32 0.62 -9.82
C GLU A 162 14.74 1.86 -9.04
N ARG A 163 15.13 2.92 -9.75
CA ARG A 163 15.50 4.21 -9.14
C ARG A 163 14.35 4.87 -8.40
N PHE A 164 13.13 4.67 -8.87
CA PHE A 164 11.93 5.14 -8.19
C PHE A 164 11.71 4.37 -6.88
N GLY A 165 12.02 3.07 -6.85
CA GLY A 165 11.98 2.28 -5.63
C GLY A 165 11.51 0.83 -5.76
N TYR A 166 11.02 0.42 -6.93
CA TYR A 166 10.50 -0.93 -7.16
C TYR A 166 11.60 -2.00 -7.19
N ASP A 167 11.25 -3.21 -6.77
CA ASP A 167 12.03 -4.41 -7.05
C ASP A 167 11.77 -4.84 -8.51
N ILE A 168 12.81 -4.78 -9.34
CA ILE A 168 12.74 -5.15 -10.76
C ILE A 168 13.27 -6.56 -11.04
N SER A 169 13.41 -7.41 -10.02
CA SER A 169 13.81 -8.83 -10.21
C SER A 169 12.85 -9.58 -11.15
N ASP A 170 11.57 -9.16 -11.19
CA ASP A 170 10.61 -9.43 -12.26
C ASP A 170 10.10 -8.08 -12.81
N GLY A 171 10.69 -7.65 -13.92
CA GLY A 171 10.37 -6.35 -14.52
C GLY A 171 8.91 -6.24 -14.97
N HIS A 172 8.29 -7.32 -15.48
CA HIS A 172 6.89 -7.31 -15.88
C HIS A 172 5.96 -7.07 -14.68
N LYS A 173 6.21 -7.74 -13.56
CA LYS A 173 5.44 -7.56 -12.34
C LYS A 173 5.62 -6.17 -11.73
N ALA A 174 6.82 -5.60 -11.82
CA ALA A 174 7.07 -4.23 -11.42
C ALA A 174 6.27 -3.23 -12.27
N VAL A 175 6.18 -3.44 -13.60
CA VAL A 175 5.37 -2.63 -14.51
C VAL A 175 3.87 -2.77 -14.18
N GLU A 176 3.37 -3.98 -13.98
CA GLU A 176 1.96 -4.20 -13.61
C GLU A 176 1.60 -3.46 -12.31
N ALA A 177 2.45 -3.55 -11.28
CA ALA A 177 2.25 -2.86 -10.01
C ALA A 177 2.29 -1.33 -10.19
N PHE A 178 3.27 -0.83 -10.94
CA PHE A 178 3.37 0.58 -11.28
C PHE A 178 2.11 1.08 -12.03
N GLN A 179 1.63 0.33 -13.01
CA GLN A 179 0.44 0.69 -13.76
C GLN A 179 -0.81 0.70 -12.88
N ARG A 180 -0.94 -0.28 -11.97
CA ARG A 180 -2.04 -0.34 -10.99
C ARG A 180 -2.08 0.89 -10.08
N ARG A 181 -0.91 1.40 -9.74
CA ARG A 181 -0.76 2.57 -8.87
C ARG A 181 -0.97 3.89 -9.62
N TRP A 182 -0.52 3.99 -10.88
CA TRP A 182 -0.31 5.26 -11.56
C TRP A 182 -1.15 5.46 -12.85
N ARG A 183 -1.98 4.50 -13.21
CA ARG A 183 -2.96 4.61 -14.28
C ARG A 183 -4.38 4.72 -13.73
#